data_de4f7257e611796fe133b0f79aa73683
#
_entry.id   de4f7257e611796fe133b0f79aa73683
#
_cell.length_a   1.000
_cell.length_b   1.000
_cell.length_c   1.000
_cell.angle_alpha   90.00
_cell.angle_beta   90.00
_cell.angle_gamma   90.00
#
_symmetry.space_group_name_H-M   'P 1'
#
loop_
_entity.id
_entity.type
_entity.pdbx_description
1 polymer ?
#
loop_
_entity_poly.entity_id
_entity_poly.type
_entity_poly.pdbx_seq_one_letter_code
_entity_poly.pdbx_strand_id
1 'polypeptide(L)'
;MAQVLKAVTVAMLLLMGAVAPAAAPPVVVSSKLSSESAMLGQMIRLLLEDRGIPTLDRMTLGATPVVRKALLAGEIDLYVEYTGNAGFFFNRPNDPAWKD
;
A
#
# COMPACT_ATOMS: atom_id res chain seq x y z
N MET A 1 -44.94 2.04 33.12
CA MET A 1 -43.97 0.94 32.78
C MET A 1 -43.80 0.76 31.28
N ALA A 2 -44.86 0.63 30.48
CA ALA A 2 -44.73 0.42 29.03
C ALA A 2 -44.05 1.59 28.29
N GLN A 3 -44.20 2.82 28.69
CA GLN A 3 -43.58 4.00 28.08
C GLN A 3 -42.10 4.11 28.41
N VAL A 4 -41.67 3.74 29.59
CA VAL A 4 -40.27 3.73 29.99
C VAL A 4 -39.51 2.60 29.24
N LEU A 5 -40.17 1.45 29.09
CA LEU A 5 -39.59 0.31 28.32
C LEU A 5 -39.41 0.66 26.84
N LYS A 6 -40.36 1.37 26.23
CA LYS A 6 -40.29 1.90 24.87
C LYS A 6 -39.18 2.95 24.70
N ALA A 7 -38.99 3.82 25.65
CA ALA A 7 -37.96 4.84 25.64
C ALA A 7 -36.54 4.20 25.76
N VAL A 8 -36.41 3.19 26.62
CA VAL A 8 -35.15 2.45 26.75
C VAL A 8 -34.81 1.65 25.50
N THR A 9 -35.81 1.04 24.86
CA THR A 9 -35.60 0.30 23.62
C THR A 9 -35.20 1.20 22.44
N VAL A 10 -35.83 2.38 22.33
CA VAL A 10 -35.46 3.37 21.31
C VAL A 10 -34.08 3.96 21.58
N ALA A 11 -33.73 4.24 22.84
CA ALA A 11 -32.42 4.74 23.21
C ALA A 11 -31.29 3.67 22.92
N MET A 12 -31.59 2.40 23.14
CA MET A 12 -30.63 1.31 22.88
C MET A 12 -30.47 1.05 21.38
N LEU A 13 -31.49 1.26 20.55
CA LEU A 13 -31.40 1.20 19.09
C LEU A 13 -30.64 2.40 18.50
N LEU A 14 -30.71 3.58 19.15
CA LEU A 14 -29.94 4.75 18.72
C LEU A 14 -28.46 4.68 19.12
N LEU A 15 -28.10 3.85 20.10
CA LEU A 15 -26.72 3.58 20.50
C LEU A 15 -26.04 2.52 19.63
N MET A 16 -26.78 1.81 18.78
CA MET A 16 -26.21 1.05 17.67
C MET A 16 -25.84 2.03 16.53
N GLY A 17 -25.13 3.10 16.89
CA GLY A 17 -24.59 4.06 15.96
C GLY A 17 -23.79 3.33 14.90
N ALA A 18 -24.03 3.66 13.64
CA ALA A 18 -23.32 3.12 12.49
C ALA A 18 -21.82 3.13 12.78
N VAL A 19 -21.23 1.95 12.94
CA VAL A 19 -19.79 1.80 12.92
C VAL A 19 -19.37 2.21 11.51
N ALA A 20 -18.81 3.41 11.37
CA ALA A 20 -18.26 3.83 10.10
C ALA A 20 -17.22 2.80 9.66
N PRO A 21 -17.23 2.34 8.40
CA PRO A 21 -16.20 1.42 7.92
C PRO A 21 -14.84 2.05 8.19
N ALA A 22 -13.92 1.30 8.78
CA ALA A 22 -12.56 1.74 9.01
C ALA A 22 -11.95 2.16 7.67
N ALA A 23 -11.26 3.32 7.63
CA ALA A 23 -10.54 3.75 6.45
C ALA A 23 -9.52 2.68 6.04
N ALA A 24 -9.37 2.41 4.75
CA ALA A 24 -8.34 1.51 4.24
C ALA A 24 -6.96 2.00 4.69
N PRO A 25 -6.02 1.09 5.06
CA PRO A 25 -4.67 1.49 5.41
C PRO A 25 -3.99 2.18 4.22
N PRO A 26 -3.06 3.12 4.44
CA PRO A 26 -2.35 3.79 3.37
C PRO A 26 -1.51 2.80 2.56
N VAL A 27 -1.36 3.07 1.26
CA VAL A 27 -0.45 2.32 0.38
C VAL A 27 0.98 2.71 0.70
N VAL A 28 1.80 1.76 1.07
CA VAL A 28 3.22 1.97 1.39
C VAL A 28 4.03 1.95 0.11
N VAL A 29 4.49 3.11 -0.32
CA VAL A 29 5.28 3.28 -1.53
C VAL A 29 6.76 3.43 -1.17
N SER A 30 7.60 2.63 -1.80
CA SER A 30 9.03 2.59 -1.55
C SER A 30 9.84 2.84 -2.83
N SER A 31 11.15 2.88 -2.67
CA SER A 31 12.11 2.97 -3.78
C SER A 31 13.44 2.31 -3.42
N LYS A 32 14.23 2.06 -4.46
CA LYS A 32 15.66 1.78 -4.31
C LYS A 32 16.42 3.06 -3.97
N LEU A 33 17.74 2.97 -3.80
CA LEU A 33 18.58 4.07 -3.34
C LEU A 33 18.80 5.18 -4.37
N SER A 34 18.56 4.92 -5.67
CA SER A 34 18.80 5.93 -6.70
C SER A 34 17.78 7.08 -6.65
N SER A 35 18.23 8.28 -7.00
CA SER A 35 17.37 9.47 -7.10
C SER A 35 16.23 9.27 -8.12
N GLU A 36 16.51 8.59 -9.22
CA GLU A 36 15.50 8.24 -10.22
C GLU A 36 14.40 7.36 -9.63
N SER A 37 14.78 6.29 -8.93
CA SER A 37 13.82 5.39 -8.29
C SER A 37 12.96 6.12 -7.25
N ALA A 38 13.56 6.99 -6.46
CA ALA A 38 12.85 7.81 -5.48
C ALA A 38 11.89 8.80 -6.15
N MET A 39 12.32 9.47 -7.22
CA MET A 39 11.48 10.38 -7.98
C MET A 39 10.26 9.66 -8.56
N LEU A 40 10.45 8.52 -9.19
CA LEU A 40 9.35 7.71 -9.74
C LEU A 40 8.39 7.26 -8.64
N GLY A 41 8.90 6.87 -7.48
CA GLY A 41 8.09 6.54 -6.32
C GLY A 41 7.24 7.71 -5.83
N GLN A 42 7.80 8.92 -5.77
CA GLN A 42 7.05 10.13 -5.40
C GLN A 42 5.98 10.48 -6.44
N MET A 43 6.26 10.30 -7.72
CA MET A 43 5.24 10.49 -8.77
C MET A 43 4.06 9.53 -8.60
N ILE A 44 4.33 8.27 -8.26
CA ILE A 44 3.28 7.28 -7.97
C ILE A 44 2.45 7.72 -6.76
N ARG A 45 3.09 8.18 -5.69
CA ARG A 45 2.38 8.70 -4.51
C ARG A 45 1.43 9.83 -4.88
N LEU A 46 1.91 10.83 -5.62
CA LEU A 46 1.09 11.96 -6.05
C LEU A 46 -0.13 11.50 -6.87
N LEU A 47 0.05 10.54 -7.79
CA LEU A 47 -1.05 10.00 -8.58
C LEU A 47 -2.09 9.25 -7.73
N LEU A 48 -1.64 8.50 -6.73
CA LEU A 48 -2.54 7.79 -5.81
C LEU A 48 -3.30 8.78 -4.93
N GLU A 49 -2.61 9.76 -4.36
CA GLU A 49 -3.20 10.78 -3.49
C GLU A 49 -4.21 11.66 -4.24
N ASP A 50 -3.93 11.99 -5.52
CA ASP A 50 -4.89 12.69 -6.39
C ASP A 50 -6.19 11.91 -6.60
N ARG A 51 -6.14 10.60 -6.50
CA ARG A 51 -7.32 9.72 -6.56
C ARG A 51 -7.94 9.42 -5.19
N GLY A 52 -7.53 10.12 -4.14
CA GLY A 52 -8.04 9.93 -2.79
C GLY A 52 -7.50 8.68 -2.08
N ILE A 53 -6.45 8.08 -2.60
CA ILE A 53 -5.80 6.91 -2.00
C ILE A 53 -4.63 7.39 -1.12
N PRO A 54 -4.71 7.28 0.22
CA PRO A 54 -3.65 7.72 1.09
C PRO A 54 -2.39 6.86 0.90
N THR A 55 -1.22 7.48 0.98
CA THR A 55 0.06 6.80 0.85
C THR A 55 0.97 7.02 2.04
N LEU A 56 1.90 6.10 2.27
CA LEU A 56 2.98 6.22 3.22
C LEU A 56 4.32 6.18 2.47
N ASP A 57 5.17 7.15 2.78
CA ASP A 57 6.51 7.27 2.17
C ASP A 57 7.51 6.35 2.87
N ARG A 58 8.10 5.45 2.10
CA ARG A 58 9.22 4.57 2.48
C ARG A 58 10.31 4.59 1.42
N MET A 59 10.59 5.78 0.86
CA MET A 59 11.61 5.93 -0.18
C MET A 59 13.02 5.60 0.31
N THR A 60 13.89 5.27 -0.63
CA THR A 60 15.32 4.99 -0.39
C THR A 60 15.57 3.89 0.65
N LEU A 61 14.75 2.84 0.61
CA LEU A 61 14.78 1.76 1.59
C LEU A 61 16.07 0.93 1.52
N GLY A 62 16.57 0.69 0.33
CA GLY A 62 17.77 -0.11 0.15
C GLY A 62 18.05 -0.48 -1.31
N ALA A 63 19.06 -1.32 -1.50
CA ALA A 63 19.37 -1.93 -2.80
C ALA A 63 18.30 -2.94 -3.20
N THR A 64 18.34 -3.39 -4.44
CA THR A 64 17.34 -4.31 -5.02
C THR A 64 16.97 -5.51 -4.12
N PRO A 65 17.92 -6.25 -3.51
CA PRO A 65 17.55 -7.38 -2.66
C PRO A 65 16.79 -6.99 -1.41
N VAL A 66 17.10 -5.84 -0.82
CA VAL A 66 16.46 -5.31 0.39
C VAL A 66 15.01 -4.92 0.11
N VAL A 67 14.80 -4.13 -0.94
CA VAL A 67 13.45 -3.65 -1.30
C VAL A 67 12.57 -4.81 -1.76
N ARG A 68 13.13 -5.74 -2.53
CA ARG A 68 12.42 -6.97 -2.95
C ARG A 68 11.97 -7.81 -1.74
N LYS A 69 12.85 -7.98 -0.75
CA LYS A 69 12.53 -8.70 0.48
C LYS A 69 11.41 -8.02 1.26
N ALA A 70 11.46 -6.70 1.39
CA ALA A 70 10.41 -5.92 2.06
C ALA A 70 9.06 -6.06 1.36
N LEU A 71 9.03 -6.05 0.02
CA LEU A 71 7.82 -6.28 -0.76
C LEU A 71 7.22 -7.67 -0.49
N LEU A 72 8.04 -8.72 -0.53
CA LEU A 72 7.61 -10.09 -0.30
C LEU A 72 7.16 -10.34 1.14
N ALA A 73 7.69 -9.60 2.09
CA ALA A 73 7.30 -9.64 3.50
C ALA A 73 6.05 -8.79 3.82
N GLY A 74 5.53 -8.01 2.86
CA GLY A 74 4.39 -7.13 3.08
C GLY A 74 4.71 -5.86 3.88
N GLU A 75 5.98 -5.50 4.01
CA GLU A 75 6.41 -4.27 4.69
C GLU A 75 6.22 -3.03 3.83
N ILE A 76 6.22 -3.21 2.52
CA ILE A 76 5.88 -2.21 1.50
C ILE A 76 4.88 -2.83 0.52
N ASP A 77 4.11 -1.99 -0.16
CA ASP A 77 3.09 -2.45 -1.11
C ASP A 77 3.55 -2.36 -2.56
N LEU A 78 4.40 -1.39 -2.87
CA LEU A 78 4.95 -1.24 -4.22
C LEU A 78 6.26 -0.45 -4.24
N TYR A 79 7.04 -0.68 -5.26
CA TYR A 79 8.19 0.12 -5.67
C TYR A 79 8.44 -0.04 -7.19
N VAL A 80 9.17 0.88 -7.78
CA VAL A 80 9.55 0.80 -9.20
C VAL A 80 10.73 -0.13 -9.37
N GLU A 81 10.59 -1.12 -10.24
CA GLU A 81 11.64 -2.05 -10.59
C GLU A 81 11.85 -2.08 -12.10
N TYR A 82 13.03 -2.49 -12.53
CA TYR A 82 13.40 -2.60 -13.93
C TYR A 82 13.28 -4.05 -14.40
N THR A 83 12.76 -4.24 -15.61
CA THR A 83 12.56 -5.58 -16.19
C THR A 83 13.86 -6.40 -16.28
N GLY A 84 15.02 -5.75 -16.43
CA GLY A 84 16.33 -6.41 -16.43
C GLY A 84 16.64 -7.19 -15.13
N ASN A 85 15.99 -6.87 -14.02
CA ASN A 85 16.15 -7.59 -12.75
C ASN A 85 15.22 -8.82 -12.63
N ALA A 86 14.21 -8.94 -13.48
CA ALA A 86 13.25 -10.04 -13.41
C ALA A 86 13.92 -11.41 -13.58
N GLY A 87 14.92 -11.51 -14.42
CA GLY A 87 15.67 -12.74 -14.60
C GLY A 87 16.29 -13.29 -13.31
N PHE A 88 16.77 -12.41 -12.44
CA PHE A 88 17.29 -12.79 -11.12
C PHE A 88 16.18 -13.21 -10.16
N PHE A 89 15.08 -12.49 -10.13
CA PHE A 89 13.95 -12.78 -9.22
C PHE A 89 13.32 -14.15 -9.51
N PHE A 90 13.26 -14.53 -10.78
CA PHE A 90 12.67 -15.79 -11.21
C PHE A 90 13.71 -16.89 -11.52
N ASN A 91 14.98 -16.65 -11.18
CA ASN A 91 16.10 -17.57 -11.46
C ASN A 91 16.20 -17.95 -12.94
N ARG A 92 15.97 -16.99 -13.83
CA ARG A 92 15.98 -17.14 -15.30
C ARG A 92 16.79 -16.01 -15.96
N PRO A 93 18.08 -15.82 -15.60
CA PRO A 93 18.85 -14.64 -16.03
C PRO A 93 19.08 -14.56 -17.54
N ASN A 94 19.00 -15.67 -18.25
CA ASN A 94 19.24 -15.76 -19.68
C ASN A 94 17.96 -15.91 -20.52
N ASP A 95 16.79 -15.73 -19.91
CA ASP A 95 15.53 -15.83 -20.65
C ASP A 95 15.41 -14.69 -21.67
N PRO A 96 15.12 -14.98 -22.93
CA PRO A 96 14.93 -13.95 -23.96
C PRO A 96 13.85 -12.92 -23.62
N ALA A 97 12.86 -13.29 -22.83
CA ALA A 97 11.75 -12.40 -22.42
C ALA A 97 12.23 -11.15 -21.65
N TRP A 98 13.46 -11.13 -21.11
CA TRP A 98 14.01 -9.98 -20.38
C TRP A 98 14.83 -9.02 -21.25
N LYS A 99 14.94 -9.26 -22.56
CA LYS A 99 15.87 -8.57 -23.46
C LYS A 99 15.20 -7.59 -24.42
N ASP A 100 13.89 -7.50 -24.44
CA ASP A 100 13.11 -6.63 -25.33
C ASP A 100 12.62 -5.36 -24.63
#